data_687a323dfe0dcdcaf1030e7a0705e520
#
_entry.id   687a323dfe0dcdcaf1030e7a0705e520
#
_cell.length_a   1.000
_cell.length_b   1.000
_cell.length_c   1.000
_cell.angle_alpha   90.00
_cell.angle_beta   90.00
_cell.angle_gamma   90.00
#
_symmetry.space_group_name_H-M   'P 1'
#
loop_
_entity.id
_entity.type
_entity.pdbx_description
1 polymer ?
#
loop_
_entity_poly.entity_id
_entity_poly.type
_entity_poly.pdbx_seq_one_letter_code
_entity_poly.pdbx_strand_id
1 'polypeptide(L)'
;PRDLPEAVCETLRDVLFYVVPRISPDGAERILDEARFVRSNNRDERPDGGRSFWRPQDLDGDGQSFAMRVEDPTGEFVASRDEPNLMLPRTVDDEGPFYKLYPEGLIENFDGRTVPSPSFLSDCPTDLNRNFPWSWVPEHGQAGAGAYPGSEPESRAVIEFTTRHPNIFAWLNLHTFGGVGIRPLGDQPDNKMDQSDLAIYRQVGQWLEDATGYPTVSGFEEFTYEPEKPIHGDLTDYAYHQRGCISWVVELWDLFAQIGLERMKPFVKIYTELTRDDLVKLARWDREHNAGRVIRPWQPFDHPQLGPVELGGVDQRVGIFNPPYERLPEVCQQQSLAFLRVAAMAPRVRFGDVTVESLGDELYRVDITVENHGYLPSHVLNSAKKLAWNEPLYLELAVAGCELAEGPSRRPLGHLEGWGRGVGDGTGALYYPYGAGNTGSAGLSIVVKGAGTLGATIRSCRIGSVHADIEIGG
;
A
#
# COMPACT_ATOMS: atom_id res chain seq x y z
N PRO A 1 -9.99 -12.92 14.75
CA PRO A 1 -9.28 -12.26 15.87
C PRO A 1 -10.26 -12.05 17.01
N ARG A 2 -9.82 -12.27 18.25
CA ARG A 2 -10.70 -12.19 19.45
C ARG A 2 -11.23 -10.79 19.74
N ASP A 3 -10.65 -9.77 19.08
CA ASP A 3 -10.87 -8.36 19.39
C ASP A 3 -11.73 -7.63 18.33
N LEU A 4 -12.31 -8.35 17.38
CA LEU A 4 -13.25 -7.77 16.42
C LEU A 4 -14.70 -7.98 16.89
N PRO A 5 -15.59 -6.97 16.71
CA PRO A 5 -17.01 -7.14 16.93
C PRO A 5 -17.60 -8.27 16.07
N GLU A 6 -18.60 -8.99 16.60
CA GLU A 6 -19.24 -10.10 15.91
C GLU A 6 -19.80 -9.72 14.54
N ALA A 7 -20.43 -8.54 14.43
CA ALA A 7 -20.95 -8.02 13.17
C ALA A 7 -19.85 -7.83 12.10
N VAL A 8 -18.63 -7.46 12.49
CA VAL A 8 -17.48 -7.40 11.58
C VAL A 8 -17.10 -8.80 11.13
N CYS A 9 -17.00 -9.75 12.06
CA CYS A 9 -16.65 -11.14 11.74
C CYS A 9 -17.67 -11.79 10.80
N GLU A 10 -18.96 -11.51 10.97
CA GLU A 10 -20.01 -11.99 10.07
C GLU A 10 -19.86 -11.44 8.66
N THR A 11 -19.57 -10.13 8.54
CA THR A 11 -19.34 -9.51 7.23
C THR A 11 -18.14 -10.12 6.51
N LEU A 12 -17.07 -10.44 7.24
CA LEU A 12 -15.86 -11.01 6.68
C LEU A 12 -16.04 -12.41 6.06
N ARG A 13 -17.12 -13.14 6.41
CA ARG A 13 -17.39 -14.46 5.81
C ARG A 13 -17.67 -14.38 4.31
N ASP A 14 -18.18 -13.24 3.83
CA ASP A 14 -18.53 -13.00 2.43
C ASP A 14 -17.41 -12.27 1.65
N VAL A 15 -16.24 -12.03 2.27
CA VAL A 15 -15.13 -11.28 1.66
C VAL A 15 -14.03 -12.23 1.20
N LEU A 16 -13.64 -12.11 -0.07
CA LEU A 16 -12.49 -12.81 -0.63
C LEU A 16 -11.22 -11.98 -0.42
N PHE A 17 -10.18 -12.61 0.14
CA PHE A 17 -8.87 -12.01 0.32
C PHE A 17 -7.88 -12.52 -0.71
N TYR A 18 -7.30 -11.61 -1.48
CA TYR A 18 -6.14 -11.89 -2.30
C TYR A 18 -4.88 -11.45 -1.55
N VAL A 19 -3.93 -12.34 -1.40
CA VAL A 19 -2.68 -12.07 -0.65
C VAL A 19 -1.50 -12.26 -1.59
N VAL A 20 -0.71 -11.18 -1.76
CA VAL A 20 0.57 -11.20 -2.48
C VAL A 20 1.67 -11.05 -1.43
N PRO A 21 2.32 -12.13 -0.99
CA PRO A 21 3.27 -12.09 0.13
C PRO A 21 4.52 -11.26 -0.16
N ARG A 22 4.98 -11.25 -1.41
CA ARG A 22 6.17 -10.51 -1.87
C ARG A 22 5.93 -10.00 -3.28
N ILE A 23 5.91 -8.68 -3.45
CA ILE A 23 5.76 -8.06 -4.77
C ILE A 23 7.09 -8.05 -5.55
N SER A 24 8.21 -7.91 -4.83
CA SER A 24 9.58 -8.03 -5.35
C SER A 24 10.27 -9.24 -4.71
N PRO A 25 10.03 -10.47 -5.22
CA PRO A 25 10.57 -11.68 -4.59
C PRO A 25 12.10 -11.73 -4.61
N ASP A 26 12.70 -11.38 -5.73
CA ASP A 26 14.15 -11.44 -5.93
C ASP A 26 14.89 -10.41 -5.06
N GLY A 27 14.37 -9.19 -5.00
CA GLY A 27 14.92 -8.13 -4.14
C GLY A 27 14.80 -8.46 -2.66
N ALA A 28 13.64 -8.98 -2.24
CA ALA A 28 13.41 -9.39 -0.86
C ALA A 28 14.34 -10.53 -0.44
N GLU A 29 14.56 -11.54 -1.29
CA GLU A 29 15.45 -12.67 -1.02
C GLU A 29 16.88 -12.18 -0.84
N ARG A 30 17.34 -11.32 -1.74
CA ARG A 30 18.72 -10.80 -1.67
C ARG A 30 18.99 -9.97 -0.41
N ILE A 31 18.02 -9.17 0.05
CA ILE A 31 18.17 -8.43 1.30
C ILE A 31 18.23 -9.38 2.50
N LEU A 32 17.40 -10.42 2.52
CA LEU A 32 17.35 -11.35 3.64
C LEU A 32 18.61 -12.23 3.73
N ASP A 33 19.09 -12.71 2.60
CA ASP A 33 20.21 -13.65 2.53
C ASP A 33 21.56 -12.94 2.61
N GLU A 34 21.75 -11.85 1.86
CA GLU A 34 23.03 -11.19 1.70
C GLU A 34 23.17 -9.87 2.49
N ALA A 35 22.13 -9.41 3.21
CA ALA A 35 22.04 -8.08 3.82
C ALA A 35 22.23 -6.91 2.83
N ARG A 36 22.33 -7.19 1.55
CA ARG A 36 22.56 -6.22 0.50
C ARG A 36 21.27 -5.45 0.22
N PHE A 37 21.32 -4.12 0.32
CA PHE A 37 20.18 -3.27 -0.03
C PHE A 37 19.86 -3.37 -1.52
N VAL A 38 18.59 -3.62 -1.83
CA VAL A 38 18.04 -3.61 -3.20
C VAL A 38 16.77 -2.77 -3.18
N ARG A 39 16.73 -1.71 -3.99
CA ARG A 39 15.57 -0.78 -4.00
C ARG A 39 14.31 -1.45 -4.55
N SER A 40 14.41 -2.21 -5.65
CA SER A 40 13.26 -2.85 -6.27
C SER A 40 13.53 -4.26 -6.76
N ASN A 41 14.45 -4.46 -7.68
CA ASN A 41 14.83 -5.77 -8.21
C ASN A 41 16.35 -5.92 -8.24
N ASN A 42 16.83 -7.13 -8.51
CA ASN A 42 18.26 -7.45 -8.46
C ASN A 42 18.95 -7.43 -9.85
N ARG A 43 18.33 -6.86 -10.86
CA ARG A 43 18.97 -6.71 -12.17
C ARG A 43 20.02 -5.61 -12.11
N ASP A 44 21.10 -5.81 -12.84
CA ASP A 44 22.11 -4.78 -13.06
C ASP A 44 21.86 -4.15 -14.45
N GLU A 45 21.30 -2.96 -14.45
CA GLU A 45 20.93 -2.22 -15.66
C GLU A 45 21.96 -1.12 -16.00
N ARG A 46 23.09 -1.12 -15.31
CA ARG A 46 24.13 -0.14 -15.59
C ARG A 46 24.71 -0.35 -17.00
N PRO A 47 24.84 0.70 -17.80
CA PRO A 47 25.40 0.57 -19.12
C PRO A 47 26.88 0.15 -19.05
N ASP A 48 27.28 -0.77 -19.92
CA ASP A 48 28.69 -1.12 -20.17
C ASP A 48 29.43 0.10 -20.72
N GLY A 49 29.88 0.99 -19.83
CA GLY A 49 30.39 2.29 -20.26
C GLY A 49 31.79 2.66 -19.75
N GLY A 50 32.50 1.72 -19.10
CA GLY A 50 33.85 1.96 -18.62
C GLY A 50 33.95 2.94 -17.42
N ARG A 51 32.84 3.40 -16.86
CA ARG A 51 32.82 4.16 -15.60
C ARG A 51 33.09 3.24 -14.44
N SER A 52 33.85 3.73 -13.45
CA SER A 52 34.01 3.03 -12.18
C SER A 52 32.72 3.12 -11.35
N PHE A 53 32.32 2.00 -10.75
CA PHE A 53 31.17 1.94 -9.84
C PHE A 53 31.35 0.82 -8.82
N TRP A 54 30.67 0.95 -7.68
CA TRP A 54 30.66 -0.09 -6.65
C TRP A 54 29.79 -1.28 -7.05
N ARG A 55 30.35 -2.49 -6.88
CA ARG A 55 29.61 -3.74 -6.91
C ARG A 55 29.61 -4.33 -5.49
N PRO A 56 28.52 -4.16 -4.72
CA PRO A 56 28.42 -4.75 -3.39
C PRO A 56 28.53 -6.26 -3.44
N GLN A 57 29.34 -6.84 -2.56
CA GLN A 57 29.48 -8.29 -2.38
C GLN A 57 30.11 -8.58 -1.02
N ASP A 58 29.84 -9.78 -0.49
CA ASP A 58 30.51 -10.35 0.67
C ASP A 58 32.01 -10.56 0.35
N LEU A 59 32.89 -9.90 1.10
CA LEU A 59 34.33 -9.97 0.91
C LEU A 59 35.03 -10.89 1.92
N ASP A 60 34.49 -11.04 3.12
CA ASP A 60 35.11 -11.84 4.20
C ASP A 60 34.52 -13.25 4.30
N GLY A 61 33.46 -13.55 3.54
CA GLY A 61 32.84 -14.86 3.45
C GLY A 61 31.87 -15.17 4.59
N ASP A 62 31.38 -14.15 5.29
CA ASP A 62 30.39 -14.30 6.37
C ASP A 62 28.95 -14.47 5.85
N GLY A 63 28.74 -14.37 4.54
CA GLY A 63 27.44 -14.45 3.87
C GLY A 63 26.67 -13.15 3.83
N GLN A 64 27.27 -12.02 4.23
CA GLN A 64 26.62 -10.72 4.33
C GLN A 64 27.41 -9.67 3.54
N SER A 65 26.77 -8.57 3.20
CA SER A 65 27.44 -7.40 2.58
C SER A 65 26.94 -6.15 3.25
N PHE A 66 27.72 -5.59 4.17
CA PHE A 66 27.36 -4.40 4.93
C PHE A 66 28.02 -3.14 4.36
N ALA A 67 28.77 -2.46 5.22
CA ALA A 67 29.59 -1.31 4.86
C ALA A 67 31.04 -1.60 5.15
N MET A 68 31.91 -0.81 4.55
CA MET A 68 33.31 -0.72 4.98
C MET A 68 33.69 0.71 5.28
N ARG A 69 34.59 0.90 6.24
CA ARG A 69 35.20 2.20 6.54
C ARG A 69 36.66 2.17 6.25
N VAL A 70 37.13 3.30 5.71
CA VAL A 70 38.54 3.55 5.40
C VAL A 70 38.99 4.78 6.18
N GLU A 71 40.04 4.64 6.97
CA GLU A 71 40.63 5.81 7.65
C GLU A 71 41.22 6.78 6.62
N ASP A 72 40.75 8.03 6.63
CA ASP A 72 41.15 9.05 5.67
C ASP A 72 41.07 10.44 6.35
N PRO A 73 42.12 11.26 6.31
CA PRO A 73 42.06 12.60 6.87
C PRO A 73 40.99 13.52 6.26
N THR A 74 40.52 13.18 5.06
CA THR A 74 39.43 13.90 4.37
C THR A 74 38.06 13.24 4.57
N GLY A 75 37.97 12.24 5.47
CA GLY A 75 36.76 11.49 5.76
C GLY A 75 35.63 12.38 6.29
N GLU A 76 34.44 12.07 5.89
CA GLU A 76 33.21 12.77 6.24
C GLU A 76 32.56 12.23 7.54
N PHE A 77 33.15 11.18 8.13
CA PHE A 77 32.62 10.52 9.31
C PHE A 77 33.63 10.40 10.43
N VAL A 78 33.09 10.29 11.65
CA VAL A 78 33.86 10.05 12.89
C VAL A 78 33.13 9.00 13.72
N ALA A 79 33.87 8.17 14.46
CA ALA A 79 33.26 7.24 15.41
C ALA A 79 32.60 8.00 16.58
N SER A 80 31.43 7.57 17.00
CA SER A 80 30.77 8.11 18.18
C SER A 80 31.60 7.81 19.44
N ARG A 81 31.72 8.77 20.35
CA ARG A 81 32.39 8.58 21.64
C ARG A 81 31.64 7.63 22.55
N ASP A 82 30.30 7.70 22.53
CA ASP A 82 29.41 6.90 23.39
C ASP A 82 29.15 5.50 22.82
N GLU A 83 29.10 5.39 21.49
CA GLU A 83 28.82 4.14 20.75
C GLU A 83 29.88 3.95 19.66
N PRO A 84 31.06 3.38 19.97
CA PRO A 84 32.24 3.40 19.08
C PRO A 84 32.06 2.69 17.72
N ASN A 85 31.09 1.81 17.58
CA ASN A 85 30.75 1.18 16.30
C ASN A 85 29.83 2.04 15.42
N LEU A 86 29.20 3.07 16.00
CA LEU A 86 28.37 4.01 15.26
C LEU A 86 29.22 5.06 14.60
N MET A 87 29.06 5.25 13.29
CA MET A 87 29.67 6.34 12.55
C MET A 87 28.72 7.53 12.48
N LEU A 88 29.23 8.70 12.84
CA LEU A 88 28.47 9.98 12.82
C LEU A 88 29.01 10.89 11.74
N PRO A 89 28.18 11.70 11.08
CA PRO A 89 28.64 12.78 10.21
C PRO A 89 29.58 13.69 10.97
N ARG A 90 30.76 14.00 10.36
CA ARG A 90 31.80 14.84 10.94
C ARG A 90 31.37 16.30 11.03
N THR A 91 31.75 16.97 12.11
CA THR A 91 31.64 18.43 12.28
C THR A 91 33.02 19.07 12.39
N VAL A 92 33.07 20.39 12.39
CA VAL A 92 34.34 21.15 12.51
C VAL A 92 35.04 21.00 13.87
N ASP A 93 34.28 20.58 14.89
CA ASP A 93 34.76 20.41 16.27
C ASP A 93 35.26 18.99 16.57
N ASP A 94 35.09 18.06 15.60
CA ASP A 94 35.51 16.67 15.80
C ASP A 94 37.03 16.48 15.63
N GLU A 95 37.59 15.63 16.47
CA GLU A 95 38.95 15.14 16.39
C GLU A 95 38.99 13.74 15.76
N GLY A 96 40.03 13.47 14.94
CA GLY A 96 40.19 12.17 14.27
C GLY A 96 40.46 11.00 15.23
N PRO A 97 40.49 9.77 14.69
CA PRO A 97 40.55 9.44 13.26
C PRO A 97 39.23 9.69 12.52
N PHE A 98 39.35 10.06 11.23
CA PHE A 98 38.21 10.30 10.34
C PHE A 98 38.10 9.19 9.31
N TYR A 99 36.88 8.95 8.80
CA TYR A 99 36.61 7.82 7.95
C TYR A 99 35.77 8.20 6.74
N LYS A 100 36.02 7.50 5.63
CA LYS A 100 35.10 7.36 4.50
C LYS A 100 34.31 6.10 4.64
N LEU A 101 33.03 6.13 4.27
CA LEU A 101 32.15 4.95 4.27
C LEU A 101 31.82 4.56 2.84
N TYR A 102 31.92 3.27 2.56
CA TYR A 102 31.63 2.65 1.28
C TYR A 102 30.79 1.39 1.48
N PRO A 103 30.06 0.90 0.46
CA PRO A 103 29.50 -0.45 0.53
C PRO A 103 30.64 -1.48 0.57
N GLU A 104 30.47 -2.54 1.32
CA GLU A 104 31.31 -3.71 1.20
C GLU A 104 31.21 -4.29 -0.21
N GLY A 105 32.35 -4.49 -0.90
CA GLY A 105 32.37 -4.93 -2.30
C GLY A 105 33.59 -4.44 -3.06
N LEU A 106 33.56 -4.62 -4.38
CA LEU A 106 34.64 -4.23 -5.28
C LEU A 106 34.23 -3.06 -6.17
N ILE A 107 35.23 -2.30 -6.65
CA ILE A 107 35.03 -1.26 -7.65
C ILE A 107 35.25 -1.88 -9.01
N GLU A 108 34.19 -1.96 -9.80
CA GLU A 108 34.28 -2.33 -11.21
C GLU A 108 34.97 -1.22 -12.02
N ASN A 109 35.76 -1.59 -13.02
CA ASN A 109 36.54 -0.67 -13.85
C ASN A 109 37.42 0.28 -13.03
N PHE A 110 38.02 -0.20 -11.93
CA PHE A 110 38.87 0.60 -11.06
C PHE A 110 40.16 1.01 -11.76
N ASP A 111 40.44 2.29 -11.80
CA ASP A 111 41.65 2.86 -12.43
C ASP A 111 42.86 2.86 -11.49
N GLY A 112 42.72 2.34 -10.28
CA GLY A 112 43.73 2.35 -9.23
C GLY A 112 43.88 3.70 -8.49
N ARG A 113 42.98 4.68 -8.73
CA ARG A 113 43.05 6.04 -8.12
C ARG A 113 41.70 6.57 -7.68
N THR A 114 40.67 6.47 -8.55
CA THR A 114 39.40 7.17 -8.34
C THR A 114 38.42 6.24 -7.68
N VAL A 115 38.09 6.45 -6.41
CA VAL A 115 37.02 5.74 -5.70
C VAL A 115 35.70 6.44 -6.00
N PRO A 116 34.74 5.77 -6.69
CA PRO A 116 33.48 6.39 -7.05
C PRO A 116 32.59 6.60 -5.82
N SER A 117 31.74 7.62 -5.85
CA SER A 117 30.71 7.81 -4.84
C SER A 117 29.70 6.66 -4.92
N PRO A 118 29.33 6.02 -3.81
CA PRO A 118 28.31 4.99 -3.80
C PRO A 118 26.94 5.60 -4.11
N SER A 119 26.13 4.85 -4.88
CA SER A 119 24.73 5.19 -5.13
C SER A 119 23.88 3.93 -5.00
N PHE A 120 22.88 3.97 -4.15
CA PHE A 120 22.04 2.82 -3.89
C PHE A 120 21.02 2.49 -5.03
N LEU A 121 20.87 3.38 -6.00
CA LEU A 121 20.07 3.13 -7.21
C LEU A 121 20.94 2.84 -8.45
N SER A 122 22.24 2.64 -8.27
CA SER A 122 23.19 2.57 -9.40
C SER A 122 23.06 1.31 -10.26
N ASP A 123 22.65 0.20 -9.69
CA ASP A 123 22.50 -1.09 -10.39
C ASP A 123 21.10 -1.30 -11.01
N CYS A 124 20.04 -0.95 -10.31
CA CYS A 124 18.70 -0.93 -10.88
C CYS A 124 17.97 0.35 -10.47
N PRO A 125 17.89 1.33 -11.36
CA PRO A 125 17.30 2.63 -11.04
C PRO A 125 15.77 2.58 -10.96
N THR A 126 15.11 1.57 -11.52
CA THR A 126 13.65 1.49 -11.55
C THR A 126 13.09 1.19 -10.16
N ASP A 127 12.14 2.00 -9.71
CA ASP A 127 11.35 1.82 -8.51
C ASP A 127 9.98 1.25 -8.88
N LEU A 128 9.63 0.04 -8.39
CA LEU A 128 8.35 -0.57 -8.69
C LEU A 128 7.16 0.33 -8.32
N ASN A 129 7.30 1.14 -7.26
CA ASN A 129 6.27 2.11 -6.83
C ASN A 129 6.38 3.48 -7.53
N ARG A 130 7.01 3.53 -8.71
CA ARG A 130 7.00 4.65 -9.68
C ARG A 130 6.63 4.19 -11.08
N ASN A 131 6.30 2.89 -11.23
CA ASN A 131 6.11 2.24 -12.53
C ASN A 131 4.64 1.93 -12.86
N PHE A 132 3.68 2.44 -12.08
CA PHE A 132 2.24 2.29 -12.34
C PHE A 132 1.70 3.38 -13.29
N PRO A 133 0.61 3.09 -14.04
CA PRO A 133 0.23 3.93 -15.18
C PRO A 133 -0.44 5.27 -14.83
N TRP A 134 -0.98 5.47 -13.62
CA TRP A 134 -1.58 6.74 -13.27
C TRP A 134 -0.51 7.83 -13.10
N SER A 135 -0.73 8.98 -13.72
CA SER A 135 0.18 10.14 -13.72
C SER A 135 1.64 9.86 -14.07
N TRP A 136 1.97 8.68 -14.59
CA TRP A 136 3.33 8.30 -14.90
C TRP A 136 4.04 9.32 -15.81
N VAL A 137 5.27 9.64 -15.49
CA VAL A 137 6.16 10.51 -16.27
C VAL A 137 7.54 9.84 -16.39
N PRO A 138 8.31 10.10 -17.48
CA PRO A 138 9.62 9.47 -17.70
C PRO A 138 10.68 9.92 -16.69
N GLU A 139 11.83 9.24 -16.68
CA GLU A 139 12.93 9.36 -15.72
C GLU A 139 13.37 10.80 -15.36
N HIS A 140 13.35 11.76 -16.29
CA HIS A 140 13.71 13.14 -15.94
C HIS A 140 12.59 13.90 -15.21
N GLY A 141 11.36 13.37 -15.22
CA GLY A 141 10.24 13.90 -14.45
C GLY A 141 10.03 13.16 -13.12
N GLN A 142 10.29 11.86 -13.12
CA GLN A 142 10.19 11.00 -11.94
C GLN A 142 11.35 10.02 -11.92
N ALA A 143 12.24 10.16 -10.96
CA ALA A 143 13.32 9.19 -10.75
C ALA A 143 12.73 7.80 -10.39
N GLY A 144 13.24 6.77 -11.03
CA GLY A 144 12.77 5.41 -10.83
C GLY A 144 11.55 4.99 -11.66
N ALA A 145 11.08 5.84 -12.58
CA ALA A 145 9.88 5.59 -13.38
C ALA A 145 9.96 4.36 -14.30
N GLY A 146 11.17 3.94 -14.69
CA GLY A 146 11.39 2.89 -15.69
C GLY A 146 11.13 3.36 -17.12
N ALA A 147 11.24 2.42 -18.07
CA ALA A 147 11.18 2.76 -19.50
C ALA A 147 9.78 3.19 -19.98
N TYR A 148 8.74 2.64 -19.39
CA TYR A 148 7.33 2.93 -19.64
C TYR A 148 6.47 2.39 -18.50
N PRO A 149 5.22 2.85 -18.31
CA PRO A 149 4.37 2.37 -17.23
C PRO A 149 4.11 0.87 -17.35
N GLY A 150 4.40 0.11 -16.29
CA GLY A 150 4.34 -1.36 -16.31
C GLY A 150 5.48 -2.01 -17.09
N SER A 151 6.64 -1.34 -17.23
CA SER A 151 7.84 -1.94 -17.82
C SER A 151 8.36 -3.11 -17.00
N GLU A 152 8.21 -3.05 -15.69
CA GLU A 152 8.67 -4.09 -14.79
C GLU A 152 7.69 -5.28 -14.73
N PRO A 153 8.20 -6.52 -14.75
CA PRO A 153 7.35 -7.72 -14.67
C PRO A 153 6.45 -7.72 -13.44
N GLU A 154 6.96 -7.26 -12.31
CA GLU A 154 6.27 -7.22 -11.02
C GLU A 154 5.08 -6.23 -11.05
N SER A 155 5.32 -4.99 -11.44
CA SER A 155 4.27 -3.97 -11.58
C SER A 155 3.25 -4.36 -12.64
N ARG A 156 3.69 -4.93 -13.77
CA ARG A 156 2.81 -5.46 -14.82
C ARG A 156 1.92 -6.58 -14.32
N ALA A 157 2.47 -7.53 -13.56
CA ALA A 157 1.69 -8.62 -12.97
C ALA A 157 0.57 -8.11 -12.07
N VAL A 158 0.84 -7.08 -11.26
CA VAL A 158 -0.17 -6.44 -10.41
C VAL A 158 -1.23 -5.72 -11.25
N ILE A 159 -0.83 -4.97 -12.28
CA ILE A 159 -1.75 -4.27 -13.18
C ILE A 159 -2.69 -5.28 -13.88
N GLU A 160 -2.14 -6.35 -14.44
CA GLU A 160 -2.91 -7.40 -15.10
C GLU A 160 -3.84 -8.15 -14.14
N PHE A 161 -3.34 -8.50 -12.96
CA PHE A 161 -4.13 -9.18 -11.94
C PHE A 161 -5.34 -8.34 -11.53
N THR A 162 -5.12 -7.07 -11.16
CA THR A 162 -6.19 -6.18 -10.71
C THR A 162 -7.15 -5.79 -11.84
N THR A 163 -6.70 -5.84 -13.08
CA THR A 163 -7.57 -5.65 -14.24
C THR A 163 -8.52 -6.83 -14.43
N ARG A 164 -8.05 -8.05 -14.20
CA ARG A 164 -8.87 -9.28 -14.28
C ARG A 164 -9.77 -9.49 -13.07
N HIS A 165 -9.53 -8.76 -11.94
CA HIS A 165 -10.29 -8.87 -10.71
C HIS A 165 -10.94 -7.54 -10.34
N PRO A 166 -11.95 -7.07 -11.11
CA PRO A 166 -12.61 -5.80 -10.86
C PRO A 166 -13.42 -5.74 -9.55
N ASN A 167 -13.64 -6.88 -8.91
CA ASN A 167 -14.26 -7.01 -7.59
C ASN A 167 -13.37 -6.56 -6.42
N ILE A 168 -12.09 -6.28 -6.64
CA ILE A 168 -11.23 -5.73 -5.59
C ILE A 168 -11.71 -4.31 -5.26
N PHE A 169 -12.12 -4.08 -4.02
CA PHE A 169 -12.64 -2.79 -3.55
C PHE A 169 -11.72 -2.08 -2.57
N ALA A 170 -10.84 -2.81 -1.90
CA ALA A 170 -9.87 -2.28 -0.96
C ALA A 170 -8.51 -2.94 -1.17
N TRP A 171 -7.45 -2.19 -0.88
CA TRP A 171 -6.09 -2.57 -1.20
C TRP A 171 -5.11 -1.99 -0.16
N LEU A 172 -4.38 -2.86 0.53
CA LEU A 172 -3.36 -2.48 1.47
C LEU A 172 -1.98 -2.83 0.92
N ASN A 173 -1.11 -1.83 0.81
CA ASN A 173 0.30 -2.00 0.49
C ASN A 173 1.14 -1.86 1.74
N LEU A 174 1.90 -2.89 2.05
CA LEU A 174 2.82 -2.88 3.17
C LEU A 174 4.21 -2.50 2.66
N HIS A 175 4.69 -1.38 3.14
CA HIS A 175 6.01 -0.83 2.93
C HIS A 175 6.79 -0.84 4.24
N THR A 176 7.97 -0.28 4.25
CA THR A 176 8.82 -0.09 5.41
C THR A 176 9.79 1.06 5.15
N PHE A 177 10.10 1.87 6.13
CA PHE A 177 9.68 1.89 7.53
C PHE A 177 9.18 3.28 7.92
N GLY A 178 8.61 3.45 9.14
CA GLY A 178 8.29 4.80 9.65
C GLY A 178 7.08 4.87 10.57
N GLY A 179 6.23 3.85 10.58
CA GLY A 179 5.02 3.83 11.39
C GLY A 179 4.03 4.90 10.95
N VAL A 180 3.62 4.88 9.70
CA VAL A 180 2.68 5.85 9.13
C VAL A 180 1.79 5.21 8.07
N GLY A 181 0.52 5.60 8.04
CA GLY A 181 -0.41 5.31 6.96
C GLY A 181 -0.47 6.46 5.96
N ILE A 182 -0.30 6.19 4.68
CA ILE A 182 -0.28 7.19 3.61
C ILE A 182 -1.46 6.94 2.70
N ARG A 183 -2.35 7.94 2.58
CA ARG A 183 -3.49 7.90 1.63
C ARG A 183 -3.11 8.54 0.31
N PRO A 184 -3.77 8.20 -0.81
CA PRO A 184 -3.69 9.01 -2.02
C PRO A 184 -4.21 10.42 -1.71
N LEU A 185 -3.84 11.47 -2.43
CA LEU A 185 -3.11 11.53 -3.69
C LEU A 185 -1.62 11.74 -3.43
N GLY A 186 -0.76 11.18 -4.31
CA GLY A 186 0.68 11.46 -4.30
C GLY A 186 1.04 12.65 -5.21
N ASP A 187 0.21 12.92 -6.22
CA ASP A 187 0.45 13.94 -7.23
C ASP A 187 -0.32 15.25 -6.98
N GLN A 188 -1.28 15.30 -6.06
CA GLN A 188 -2.15 16.45 -5.81
C GLN A 188 -2.57 16.55 -4.34
N PRO A 189 -2.90 17.77 -3.84
CA PRO A 189 -3.36 17.96 -2.47
C PRO A 189 -4.77 17.38 -2.22
N ASP A 190 -5.10 17.10 -0.96
CA ASP A 190 -6.36 16.52 -0.50
C ASP A 190 -7.61 17.23 -1.02
N ASN A 191 -7.54 18.54 -1.25
CA ASN A 191 -8.67 19.31 -1.76
C ASN A 191 -9.03 19.00 -3.23
N LYS A 192 -8.22 18.20 -3.92
CA LYS A 192 -8.47 17.68 -5.27
C LYS A 192 -9.10 16.29 -5.27
N MET A 193 -9.08 15.60 -4.14
CA MET A 193 -9.82 14.36 -3.96
C MET A 193 -11.33 14.66 -3.90
N ASP A 194 -12.16 13.73 -4.38
CA ASP A 194 -13.59 13.76 -4.12
C ASP A 194 -13.85 13.81 -2.61
N GLN A 195 -14.68 14.74 -2.15
CA GLN A 195 -14.85 14.97 -0.71
C GLN A 195 -15.54 13.81 0.01
N SER A 196 -16.42 13.08 -0.68
CA SER A 196 -17.04 11.87 -0.13
C SER A 196 -16.01 10.75 0.03
N ASP A 197 -15.11 10.61 -0.94
CA ASP A 197 -14.01 9.65 -0.87
C ASP A 197 -13.02 10.04 0.25
N LEU A 198 -12.67 11.31 0.35
CA LEU A 198 -11.80 11.82 1.42
C LEU A 198 -12.38 11.55 2.83
N ALA A 199 -13.71 11.67 2.98
CA ALA A 199 -14.37 11.35 4.25
C ALA A 199 -14.22 9.84 4.60
N ILE A 200 -14.28 8.95 3.60
CA ILE A 200 -14.02 7.52 3.79
C ILE A 200 -12.56 7.28 4.16
N TYR A 201 -11.62 7.93 3.49
CA TYR A 201 -10.19 7.83 3.82
C TYR A 201 -9.88 8.31 5.24
N ARG A 202 -10.50 9.39 5.70
CA ARG A 202 -10.36 9.88 7.07
C ARG A 202 -10.92 8.88 8.09
N GLN A 203 -12.04 8.23 7.80
CA GLN A 203 -12.60 7.18 8.66
C GLN A 203 -11.67 5.97 8.75
N VAL A 204 -11.15 5.50 7.61
CA VAL A 204 -10.19 4.40 7.57
C VAL A 204 -8.89 4.78 8.29
N GLY A 205 -8.42 6.01 8.09
CA GLY A 205 -7.26 6.56 8.78
C GLY A 205 -7.42 6.52 10.30
N GLN A 206 -8.57 6.93 10.81
CA GLN A 206 -8.86 6.87 12.24
C GLN A 206 -8.78 5.42 12.77
N TRP A 207 -9.36 4.46 12.07
CA TRP A 207 -9.28 3.05 12.48
C TRP A 207 -7.85 2.50 12.44
N LEU A 208 -7.03 2.96 11.50
CA LEU A 208 -5.62 2.60 11.44
C LEU A 208 -4.87 3.19 12.65
N GLU A 209 -5.06 4.46 12.95
CA GLU A 209 -4.47 5.12 14.12
C GLU A 209 -4.88 4.44 15.43
N ASP A 210 -6.17 4.17 15.62
CA ASP A 210 -6.71 3.52 16.81
C ASP A 210 -6.12 2.11 17.03
N ALA A 211 -5.86 1.38 15.96
CA ALA A 211 -5.37 0.01 16.04
C ALA A 211 -3.84 -0.08 16.18
N THR A 212 -3.10 0.85 15.58
CA THR A 212 -1.65 0.76 15.41
C THR A 212 -0.86 1.84 16.12
N GLY A 213 -1.50 2.97 16.45
CA GLY A 213 -0.83 4.19 16.87
C GLY A 213 -0.10 4.95 15.76
N TYR A 214 -0.18 4.48 14.50
CA TYR A 214 0.45 5.13 13.36
C TYR A 214 -0.40 6.32 12.90
N PRO A 215 0.16 7.53 12.77
CA PRO A 215 -0.56 8.66 12.17
C PRO A 215 -0.89 8.36 10.71
N THR A 216 -1.94 9.01 10.21
CA THR A 216 -2.32 8.92 8.80
C THR A 216 -2.16 10.27 8.12
N VAL A 217 -1.48 10.28 6.97
CA VAL A 217 -1.04 11.48 6.28
C VAL A 217 -1.46 11.48 4.80
N SER A 218 -1.50 12.68 4.22
CA SER A 218 -1.61 12.86 2.76
C SER A 218 -0.28 12.54 2.10
N GLY A 219 -0.31 11.76 1.02
CA GLY A 219 0.88 11.50 0.22
C GLY A 219 1.51 12.78 -0.30
N PHE A 220 0.70 13.67 -0.86
CA PHE A 220 1.18 14.95 -1.40
C PHE A 220 1.60 15.95 -0.32
N GLU A 221 0.77 16.16 0.72
CA GLU A 221 0.97 17.27 1.65
C GLU A 221 2.05 16.97 2.71
N GLU A 222 2.26 15.69 3.06
CA GLU A 222 3.14 15.32 4.16
C GLU A 222 4.22 14.29 3.82
N PHE A 223 4.12 13.59 2.67
CA PHE A 223 5.07 12.53 2.31
C PHE A 223 5.87 12.81 1.02
N THR A 224 5.75 13.99 0.43
CA THR A 224 6.55 14.43 -0.71
C THR A 224 7.91 14.95 -0.23
N TYR A 225 9.01 14.36 -0.71
CA TYR A 225 10.38 14.76 -0.31
C TYR A 225 10.76 16.15 -0.77
N GLU A 226 10.26 16.58 -1.91
CA GLU A 226 10.43 17.93 -2.44
C GLU A 226 9.05 18.53 -2.70
N PRO A 227 8.66 19.63 -2.03
CA PRO A 227 7.28 20.17 -2.09
C PRO A 227 6.78 20.50 -3.50
N GLU A 228 7.69 20.79 -4.44
CA GLU A 228 7.36 21.12 -5.82
C GLU A 228 7.46 19.92 -6.78
N LYS A 229 7.81 18.75 -6.26
CA LYS A 229 7.94 17.53 -7.05
C LYS A 229 6.98 16.46 -6.52
N PRO A 230 5.76 16.42 -7.05
CA PRO A 230 4.80 15.39 -6.70
C PRO A 230 5.30 13.98 -7.05
N ILE A 231 4.77 12.97 -6.37
CA ILE A 231 5.08 11.57 -6.66
C ILE A 231 4.19 11.09 -7.81
N HIS A 232 4.80 10.52 -8.82
CA HIS A 232 4.13 10.00 -10.00
C HIS A 232 4.31 8.49 -10.17
N GLY A 233 3.31 7.84 -10.77
CA GLY A 233 3.39 6.43 -11.10
C GLY A 233 3.38 5.49 -9.88
N ASP A 234 2.83 5.93 -8.74
CA ASP A 234 2.68 5.10 -7.57
C ASP A 234 1.45 4.19 -7.64
N LEU A 235 1.50 3.08 -6.88
CA LEU A 235 0.47 2.08 -6.86
C LEU A 235 -0.83 2.57 -6.21
N THR A 236 -0.73 3.45 -5.21
CA THR A 236 -1.88 3.93 -4.43
C THR A 236 -2.79 4.80 -5.28
N ASP A 237 -2.20 5.73 -6.05
CA ASP A 237 -2.93 6.57 -7.00
C ASP A 237 -3.50 5.75 -8.17
N TYR A 238 -2.73 4.75 -8.67
CA TYR A 238 -3.27 3.81 -9.66
C TYR A 238 -4.50 3.07 -9.14
N ALA A 239 -4.45 2.55 -7.92
CA ALA A 239 -5.56 1.84 -7.30
C ALA A 239 -6.78 2.75 -7.08
N TYR A 240 -6.57 3.98 -6.65
CA TYR A 240 -7.63 4.97 -6.46
C TYR A 240 -8.26 5.40 -7.80
N HIS A 241 -7.46 5.93 -8.71
CA HIS A 241 -7.95 6.57 -9.93
C HIS A 241 -8.38 5.59 -11.03
N GLN A 242 -7.65 4.50 -11.24
CA GLN A 242 -7.93 3.58 -12.35
C GLN A 242 -8.66 2.32 -11.92
N ARG A 243 -8.55 1.93 -10.65
CA ARG A 243 -9.25 0.75 -10.11
C ARG A 243 -10.41 1.12 -9.17
N GLY A 244 -10.55 2.40 -8.79
CA GLY A 244 -11.62 2.86 -7.91
C GLY A 244 -11.67 2.11 -6.58
N CYS A 245 -10.50 1.81 -6.02
CA CYS A 245 -10.34 1.07 -4.78
C CYS A 245 -9.94 2.00 -3.63
N ILE A 246 -10.35 1.66 -2.41
CA ILE A 246 -9.74 2.25 -1.22
C ILE A 246 -8.33 1.68 -1.12
N SER A 247 -7.30 2.52 -1.25
CA SER A 247 -5.90 2.10 -1.23
C SER A 247 -5.11 2.85 -0.17
N TRP A 248 -4.21 2.14 0.49
CA TRP A 248 -3.31 2.68 1.50
C TRP A 248 -1.91 2.12 1.32
N VAL A 249 -0.91 2.96 1.50
CA VAL A 249 0.44 2.53 1.86
C VAL A 249 0.57 2.60 3.38
N VAL A 250 1.12 1.57 3.99
CA VAL A 250 1.48 1.59 5.41
C VAL A 250 2.97 1.30 5.52
N GLU A 251 3.73 2.30 5.94
CA GLU A 251 5.14 2.15 6.27
C GLU A 251 5.25 1.44 7.62
N LEU A 252 5.40 0.12 7.56
CA LEU A 252 5.45 -0.72 8.75
C LEU A 252 6.67 -0.41 9.60
N TRP A 253 6.50 -0.68 10.89
CA TRP A 253 7.45 -0.54 11.96
C TRP A 253 7.82 0.91 12.29
N ASP A 254 7.35 1.31 13.43
CA ASP A 254 7.59 2.65 13.97
C ASP A 254 8.89 2.70 14.78
N LEU A 255 10.03 2.60 14.10
CA LEU A 255 11.34 2.76 14.72
C LEU A 255 11.46 4.12 15.42
N PHE A 256 10.95 5.18 14.83
CA PHE A 256 11.08 6.54 15.35
C PHE A 256 10.45 6.70 16.74
N ALA A 257 9.26 6.13 16.95
CA ALA A 257 8.66 6.09 18.27
C ALA A 257 9.46 5.22 19.26
N GLN A 258 10.07 4.12 18.80
CA GLN A 258 10.89 3.27 19.68
C GLN A 258 12.14 3.99 20.21
N ILE A 259 12.75 4.84 19.40
CA ILE A 259 13.92 5.64 19.81
C ILE A 259 13.55 7.00 20.40
N GLY A 260 12.24 7.23 20.61
CA GLY A 260 11.73 8.43 21.30
C GLY A 260 11.78 9.71 20.49
N LEU A 261 11.66 9.61 19.15
CA LEU A 261 11.55 10.80 18.30
C LEU A 261 10.12 11.32 18.24
N GLU A 262 9.99 12.63 18.31
CA GLU A 262 8.71 13.30 18.09
C GLU A 262 8.36 13.33 16.59
N ARG A 263 7.06 13.32 16.32
CA ARG A 263 6.54 13.41 14.94
C ARG A 263 6.83 14.79 14.34
N MET A 264 7.35 14.80 13.12
CA MET A 264 7.65 16.03 12.38
C MET A 264 6.52 16.38 11.40
N LYS A 265 6.45 17.65 11.00
CA LYS A 265 5.54 18.14 9.95
C LYS A 265 6.32 18.96 8.91
N PRO A 266 6.18 18.65 7.61
CA PRO A 266 5.54 17.46 7.07
C PRO A 266 6.21 16.17 7.57
N PHE A 267 5.49 15.05 7.56
CA PHE A 267 5.96 13.80 8.14
C PHE A 267 7.30 13.33 7.56
N VAL A 268 7.51 13.52 6.26
CA VAL A 268 8.74 13.09 5.54
C VAL A 268 10.03 13.65 6.14
N LYS A 269 9.99 14.76 6.86
CA LYS A 269 11.17 15.35 7.51
C LYS A 269 11.85 14.42 8.50
N ILE A 270 11.11 13.52 9.14
CA ILE A 270 11.66 12.55 10.08
C ILE A 270 12.72 11.61 9.44
N TYR A 271 12.68 11.44 8.12
CA TYR A 271 13.70 10.66 7.41
C TYR A 271 14.92 11.49 6.99
N THR A 272 14.77 12.80 6.85
CA THR A 272 15.79 13.67 6.25
C THR A 272 16.49 14.60 7.25
N GLU A 273 15.89 14.81 8.43
CA GLU A 273 16.37 15.77 9.43
C GLU A 273 16.86 15.08 10.73
N LEU A 274 17.32 13.81 10.65
CA LEU A 274 17.90 13.10 11.80
C LEU A 274 19.20 13.78 12.24
N THR A 275 19.31 14.04 13.54
CA THR A 275 20.51 14.61 14.16
C THR A 275 21.50 13.52 14.59
N ARG A 276 22.73 13.92 14.93
CA ARG A 276 23.73 13.01 15.52
C ARG A 276 23.21 12.38 16.82
N ASP A 277 22.50 13.13 17.64
CA ASP A 277 21.91 12.64 18.89
C ASP A 277 20.84 11.59 18.62
N ASP A 278 20.07 11.71 17.55
CA ASP A 278 19.06 10.71 17.16
C ASP A 278 19.71 9.41 16.70
N LEU A 279 20.84 9.49 15.99
CA LEU A 279 21.62 8.29 15.65
C LEU A 279 22.21 7.60 16.89
N VAL A 280 22.65 8.37 17.90
CA VAL A 280 23.08 7.81 19.19
C VAL A 280 21.92 7.16 19.95
N LYS A 281 20.71 7.76 19.91
CA LYS A 281 19.49 7.13 20.46
C LYS A 281 19.19 5.80 19.78
N LEU A 282 19.32 5.74 18.44
CA LEU A 282 19.16 4.48 17.69
C LEU A 282 20.16 3.42 18.15
N ALA A 283 21.44 3.73 18.24
CA ALA A 283 22.46 2.77 18.64
C ALA A 283 22.26 2.27 20.09
N ARG A 284 21.86 3.18 21.00
CA ARG A 284 21.52 2.83 22.36
C ARG A 284 20.31 1.90 22.44
N TRP A 285 19.23 2.21 21.71
CA TRP A 285 18.04 1.38 21.60
C TRP A 285 18.38 0.00 21.00
N ASP A 286 19.20 -0.04 19.96
CA ASP A 286 19.65 -1.30 19.34
C ASP A 286 20.36 -2.21 20.34
N ARG A 287 21.29 -1.66 21.11
CA ARG A 287 22.00 -2.42 22.15
C ARG A 287 21.06 -2.91 23.26
N GLU A 288 20.14 -2.09 23.73
CA GLU A 288 19.30 -2.34 24.90
C GLU A 288 18.05 -3.16 24.58
N HIS A 289 17.47 -3.00 23.38
CA HIS A 289 16.16 -3.52 23.01
C HIS A 289 16.13 -4.37 21.73
N ASN A 290 17.22 -4.38 20.95
CA ASN A 290 17.31 -5.13 19.70
C ASN A 290 18.50 -6.11 19.66
N ALA A 291 19.16 -6.35 20.80
CA ALA A 291 20.30 -7.26 20.94
C ALA A 291 21.51 -6.89 20.05
N GLY A 292 21.70 -5.61 19.70
CA GLY A 292 22.79 -5.13 18.86
C GLY A 292 22.73 -5.65 17.41
N ARG A 293 21.53 -5.83 16.88
CA ARG A 293 21.34 -6.38 15.51
C ARG A 293 21.56 -5.33 14.42
N VAL A 294 21.44 -4.02 14.74
CA VAL A 294 21.59 -2.92 13.77
C VAL A 294 23.05 -2.47 13.66
N ILE A 295 23.73 -2.20 14.78
CA ILE A 295 25.08 -1.66 14.77
C ILE A 295 26.09 -2.80 14.90
N ARG A 296 26.70 -3.18 13.78
CA ARG A 296 27.70 -4.25 13.71
C ARG A 296 29.08 -3.71 14.09
N PRO A 297 29.90 -4.51 14.81
CA PRO A 297 31.27 -4.14 15.09
C PRO A 297 32.11 -4.11 13.82
N TRP A 298 33.10 -3.21 13.78
CA TRP A 298 34.04 -3.12 12.69
C TRP A 298 35.15 -4.17 12.83
N GLN A 299 35.42 -4.90 11.75
CA GLN A 299 36.42 -5.95 11.67
C GLN A 299 37.51 -5.59 10.66
N PRO A 300 38.80 -5.64 11.01
CA PRO A 300 39.89 -5.37 10.08
C PRO A 300 39.86 -6.32 8.89
N PHE A 301 40.07 -5.77 7.69
CA PHE A 301 40.12 -6.52 6.44
C PHE A 301 41.13 -5.91 5.47
N ASP A 302 41.86 -6.73 4.70
CA ASP A 302 42.79 -6.26 3.67
C ASP A 302 42.12 -6.26 2.29
N HIS A 303 41.55 -5.13 1.91
CA HIS A 303 40.77 -4.98 0.68
C HIS A 303 41.69 -4.99 -0.55
N PRO A 304 41.41 -5.83 -1.57
CA PRO A 304 42.32 -6.04 -2.72
C PRO A 304 42.59 -4.79 -3.57
N GLN A 305 41.72 -3.77 -3.51
CA GLN A 305 41.83 -2.55 -4.27
C GLN A 305 42.21 -1.31 -3.43
N LEU A 306 41.85 -1.30 -2.15
CA LEU A 306 42.00 -0.13 -1.26
C LEU A 306 43.01 -0.34 -0.14
N GLY A 307 43.52 -1.57 0.07
CA GLY A 307 44.38 -1.90 1.19
C GLY A 307 43.63 -2.03 2.52
N PRO A 308 44.22 -1.67 3.67
CA PRO A 308 43.59 -1.86 4.97
C PRO A 308 42.27 -1.10 5.10
N VAL A 309 41.20 -1.81 5.45
CA VAL A 309 39.85 -1.28 5.70
C VAL A 309 39.26 -2.00 6.92
N GLU A 310 38.08 -1.63 7.34
CA GLU A 310 37.30 -2.38 8.31
C GLU A 310 35.89 -2.62 7.76
N LEU A 311 35.38 -3.86 7.88
CA LEU A 311 34.03 -4.26 7.46
C LEU A 311 33.07 -4.23 8.64
N GLY A 312 31.80 -3.86 8.45
CA GLY A 312 30.80 -3.76 9.51
C GLY A 312 29.76 -2.69 9.25
N GLY A 313 29.41 -1.90 10.26
CA GLY A 313 28.47 -0.79 10.12
C GLY A 313 27.03 -1.15 10.38
N VAL A 314 26.11 -0.77 9.52
CA VAL A 314 24.67 -0.84 9.78
C VAL A 314 24.02 -2.02 9.04
N ASP A 315 23.43 -2.93 9.79
CA ASP A 315 22.50 -3.94 9.28
C ASP A 315 21.07 -3.41 9.38
N GLN A 316 20.46 -3.14 8.25
CA GLN A 316 19.13 -2.51 8.20
C GLN A 316 17.98 -3.51 8.36
N ARG A 317 18.24 -4.82 8.28
CA ARG A 317 17.21 -5.86 8.18
C ARG A 317 16.30 -5.94 9.38
N VAL A 318 16.86 -5.96 10.61
CA VAL A 318 16.11 -6.18 11.85
C VAL A 318 16.35 -5.04 12.83
N GLY A 319 15.35 -4.23 13.04
CA GLY A 319 15.39 -3.02 13.87
C GLY A 319 15.16 -1.73 13.07
N ILE A 320 15.55 -1.68 11.79
CA ILE A 320 15.28 -0.52 10.91
C ILE A 320 14.12 -0.85 9.95
N PHE A 321 14.34 -1.70 8.95
CA PHE A 321 13.27 -2.01 7.98
C PHE A 321 12.23 -2.98 8.52
N ASN A 322 12.61 -3.90 9.38
CA ASN A 322 11.67 -4.80 10.03
C ASN A 322 11.76 -4.65 11.55
N PRO A 323 10.65 -4.91 12.28
CA PRO A 323 10.69 -4.94 13.73
C PRO A 323 11.63 -6.04 14.26
N PRO A 324 12.10 -5.94 15.50
CA PRO A 324 12.63 -7.10 16.21
C PRO A 324 11.66 -8.27 16.14
N TYR A 325 12.17 -9.50 15.99
CA TYR A 325 11.32 -10.69 15.84
C TYR A 325 10.29 -10.84 16.97
N GLU A 326 10.65 -10.40 18.16
CA GLU A 326 9.84 -10.42 19.37
C GLU A 326 8.60 -9.50 19.27
N ARG A 327 8.68 -8.44 18.45
CA ARG A 327 7.60 -7.46 18.22
C ARG A 327 6.73 -7.79 17.00
N LEU A 328 7.18 -8.71 16.16
CA LEU A 328 6.49 -9.02 14.91
C LEU A 328 5.04 -9.49 15.10
N PRO A 329 4.70 -10.36 16.09
CA PRO A 329 3.31 -10.77 16.33
C PRO A 329 2.39 -9.60 16.67
N GLU A 330 2.86 -8.64 17.48
CA GLU A 330 2.11 -7.45 17.87
C GLU A 330 1.82 -6.55 16.64
N VAL A 331 2.86 -6.25 15.86
CA VAL A 331 2.73 -5.44 14.63
C VAL A 331 1.74 -6.09 13.65
N CYS A 332 1.86 -7.39 13.41
CA CYS A 332 0.95 -8.13 12.54
C CYS A 332 -0.49 -8.10 13.05
N GLN A 333 -0.71 -8.25 14.35
CA GLN A 333 -2.04 -8.19 14.96
C GLN A 333 -2.67 -6.80 14.79
N GLN A 334 -1.94 -5.73 15.10
CA GLN A 334 -2.40 -4.36 14.98
C GLN A 334 -2.81 -4.01 13.55
N GLN A 335 -1.97 -4.33 12.58
CA GLN A 335 -2.26 -4.12 11.16
C GLN A 335 -3.48 -4.93 10.70
N SER A 336 -3.58 -6.19 11.13
CA SER A 336 -4.72 -7.04 10.81
C SER A 336 -6.04 -6.49 11.37
N LEU A 337 -6.05 -5.98 12.61
CA LEU A 337 -7.23 -5.38 13.22
C LEU A 337 -7.73 -4.15 12.45
N ALA A 338 -6.82 -3.31 11.96
CA ALA A 338 -7.16 -2.16 11.13
C ALA A 338 -7.73 -2.61 9.78
N PHE A 339 -7.00 -3.47 9.07
CA PHE A 339 -7.36 -3.86 7.70
C PHE A 339 -8.63 -4.73 7.64
N LEU A 340 -8.90 -5.57 8.62
CA LEU A 340 -10.13 -6.36 8.67
C LEU A 340 -11.39 -5.48 8.84
N ARG A 341 -11.28 -4.31 9.50
CA ARG A 341 -12.37 -3.32 9.50
C ARG A 341 -12.60 -2.71 8.12
N VAL A 342 -11.53 -2.42 7.38
CA VAL A 342 -11.64 -1.97 5.98
C VAL A 342 -12.28 -3.05 5.12
N ALA A 343 -11.87 -4.30 5.28
CA ALA A 343 -12.47 -5.43 4.56
C ALA A 343 -13.97 -5.59 4.87
N ALA A 344 -14.40 -5.30 6.09
CA ALA A 344 -15.81 -5.32 6.48
C ALA A 344 -16.65 -4.17 5.89
N MET A 345 -16.02 -3.18 5.22
CA MET A 345 -16.74 -2.12 4.51
C MET A 345 -17.33 -2.58 3.16
N ALA A 346 -17.09 -3.81 2.74
CA ALA A 346 -17.54 -4.32 1.43
C ALA A 346 -19.01 -3.99 1.12
N PRO A 347 -19.36 -3.60 -0.11
CA PRO A 347 -20.75 -3.55 -0.55
C PRO A 347 -21.40 -4.95 -0.41
N ARG A 348 -22.64 -5.00 0.06
CA ARG A 348 -23.37 -6.26 0.30
C ARG A 348 -24.75 -6.19 -0.31
N VAL A 349 -24.84 -6.45 -1.61
CA VAL A 349 -26.10 -6.40 -2.35
C VAL A 349 -26.87 -7.71 -2.20
N ARG A 350 -28.15 -7.61 -1.88
CA ARG A 350 -29.04 -8.75 -1.65
C ARG A 350 -30.42 -8.48 -2.26
N PHE A 351 -31.19 -9.54 -2.46
CA PHE A 351 -32.63 -9.41 -2.64
C PHE A 351 -33.26 -8.99 -1.30
N GLY A 352 -34.10 -7.99 -1.33
CA GLY A 352 -35.03 -7.63 -0.27
C GLY A 352 -36.38 -8.35 -0.47
N ASP A 353 -37.47 -7.60 -0.29
CA ASP A 353 -38.81 -8.15 -0.47
C ASP A 353 -39.07 -8.54 -1.93
N VAL A 354 -39.64 -9.73 -2.11
CA VAL A 354 -40.13 -10.24 -3.39
C VAL A 354 -41.61 -10.63 -3.21
N THR A 355 -42.50 -10.04 -4.00
CA THR A 355 -43.93 -10.35 -3.98
C THR A 355 -44.41 -10.78 -5.35
N VAL A 356 -45.36 -11.73 -5.38
CA VAL A 356 -46.01 -12.20 -6.58
C VAL A 356 -47.51 -12.00 -6.43
N GLU A 357 -48.12 -11.21 -7.32
CA GLU A 357 -49.54 -10.91 -7.32
C GLU A 357 -50.16 -11.39 -8.63
N SER A 358 -51.26 -12.13 -8.56
CA SER A 358 -52.03 -12.53 -9.74
C SER A 358 -52.84 -11.34 -10.26
N LEU A 359 -52.72 -11.08 -11.55
CA LEU A 359 -53.48 -10.01 -12.26
C LEU A 359 -54.68 -10.55 -13.05
N GLY A 360 -54.89 -11.89 -13.02
CA GLY A 360 -55.86 -12.59 -13.87
C GLY A 360 -55.27 -13.00 -15.24
N ASP A 361 -55.98 -13.83 -16.00
CA ASP A 361 -55.61 -14.29 -17.35
C ASP A 361 -54.15 -14.86 -17.42
N GLU A 362 -53.77 -15.63 -16.40
CA GLU A 362 -52.42 -16.22 -16.24
C GLU A 362 -51.29 -15.15 -16.16
N LEU A 363 -51.61 -13.88 -15.91
CA LEU A 363 -50.61 -12.81 -15.70
C LEU A 363 -50.31 -12.64 -14.22
N TYR A 364 -49.03 -12.44 -13.91
CA TYR A 364 -48.54 -12.23 -12.57
C TYR A 364 -47.59 -11.02 -12.54
N ARG A 365 -47.79 -10.14 -11.57
CA ARG A 365 -46.84 -9.08 -11.26
C ARG A 365 -45.86 -9.58 -10.20
N VAL A 366 -44.59 -9.47 -10.50
CA VAL A 366 -43.48 -9.75 -9.60
C VAL A 366 -42.78 -8.46 -9.25
N ASP A 367 -42.92 -8.04 -8.00
CA ASP A 367 -42.20 -6.88 -7.48
C ASP A 367 -40.97 -7.39 -6.73
N ILE A 368 -39.79 -6.90 -7.15
CA ILE A 368 -38.49 -7.31 -6.60
C ILE A 368 -37.80 -6.06 -6.03
N THR A 369 -37.41 -6.12 -4.78
CA THR A 369 -36.53 -5.12 -4.16
C THR A 369 -35.09 -5.64 -4.09
N VAL A 370 -34.13 -4.79 -4.40
CA VAL A 370 -32.70 -5.04 -4.29
C VAL A 370 -32.09 -4.01 -3.36
N GLU A 371 -31.31 -4.46 -2.38
CA GLU A 371 -30.80 -3.63 -1.30
C GLU A 371 -29.30 -3.79 -1.11
N ASN A 372 -28.60 -2.72 -0.76
CA ASN A 372 -27.21 -2.74 -0.33
C ASN A 372 -27.12 -2.61 1.20
N HIS A 373 -26.82 -3.70 1.87
CA HIS A 373 -26.62 -3.76 3.31
C HIS A 373 -25.17 -3.47 3.74
N GLY A 374 -24.29 -3.15 2.77
CA GLY A 374 -22.87 -2.86 3.02
C GLY A 374 -22.62 -1.42 3.46
N TYR A 375 -21.44 -1.21 4.05
CA TYR A 375 -20.95 0.14 4.40
C TYR A 375 -20.75 0.99 3.14
N LEU A 376 -20.01 0.44 2.16
CA LEU A 376 -19.70 1.13 0.90
C LEU A 376 -20.83 1.01 -0.11
N PRO A 377 -21.00 2.03 -0.98
CA PRO A 377 -21.90 1.93 -2.13
C PRO A 377 -21.44 0.86 -3.12
N SER A 378 -22.34 0.42 -4.00
CA SER A 378 -22.03 -0.59 -5.02
C SER A 378 -20.92 -0.20 -6.00
N HIS A 379 -20.64 1.09 -6.15
CA HIS A 379 -19.52 1.64 -6.93
C HIS A 379 -18.23 1.82 -6.14
N VAL A 380 -18.23 1.57 -4.84
CA VAL A 380 -17.14 1.69 -3.87
C VAL A 380 -16.80 3.15 -3.53
N LEU A 381 -16.14 3.88 -4.41
CA LEU A 381 -15.80 5.30 -4.28
C LEU A 381 -16.63 6.17 -5.24
N ASN A 382 -16.94 7.39 -4.82
CA ASN A 382 -17.72 8.31 -5.68
C ASN A 382 -16.98 8.64 -6.97
N SER A 383 -15.66 8.82 -6.91
CA SER A 383 -14.79 9.00 -8.07
C SER A 383 -14.86 7.82 -9.05
N ALA A 384 -15.09 6.60 -8.56
CA ALA A 384 -15.15 5.39 -9.37
C ALA A 384 -16.37 5.31 -10.29
N LYS A 385 -17.41 6.13 -10.08
CA LYS A 385 -18.57 6.24 -10.99
C LYS A 385 -18.16 6.68 -12.40
N LYS A 386 -17.00 7.33 -12.54
CA LYS A 386 -16.48 7.82 -13.84
C LYS A 386 -15.76 6.74 -14.64
N LEU A 387 -15.45 5.59 -14.03
CA LEU A 387 -14.73 4.51 -14.67
C LEU A 387 -15.68 3.70 -15.56
N ALA A 388 -15.44 3.70 -16.86
CA ALA A 388 -16.32 3.06 -17.85
C ALA A 388 -16.55 1.55 -17.60
N TRP A 389 -15.58 0.86 -16.97
CA TRP A 389 -15.69 -0.55 -16.62
C TRP A 389 -16.47 -0.81 -15.32
N ASN A 390 -16.69 0.21 -14.47
CA ASN A 390 -17.42 0.10 -13.21
C ASN A 390 -18.93 0.29 -13.44
N GLU A 391 -19.52 -0.67 -14.13
CA GLU A 391 -20.92 -0.63 -14.51
C GLU A 391 -21.86 -0.61 -13.31
N PRO A 392 -23.01 0.13 -13.41
CA PRO A 392 -24.09 0.01 -12.45
C PRO A 392 -24.62 -1.43 -12.33
N LEU A 393 -25.34 -1.69 -11.24
CA LEU A 393 -26.05 -2.97 -11.06
C LEU A 393 -27.13 -3.12 -12.12
N TYR A 394 -27.34 -4.37 -12.52
CA TYR A 394 -28.47 -4.78 -13.35
C TYR A 394 -29.04 -6.13 -12.92
N LEU A 395 -30.30 -6.34 -13.22
CA LEU A 395 -31.02 -7.59 -13.01
C LEU A 395 -31.12 -8.35 -14.33
N GLU A 396 -30.66 -9.57 -14.37
CA GLU A 396 -30.89 -10.53 -15.46
C GLU A 396 -32.00 -11.48 -15.07
N LEU A 397 -32.97 -11.65 -15.99
CA LEU A 397 -34.14 -12.50 -15.82
C LEU A 397 -34.05 -13.69 -16.75
N ALA A 398 -34.30 -14.86 -16.21
CA ALA A 398 -34.44 -16.13 -16.94
C ALA A 398 -35.79 -16.78 -16.56
N VAL A 399 -36.51 -17.28 -17.53
CA VAL A 399 -37.83 -17.91 -17.28
C VAL A 399 -37.81 -19.40 -17.63
N ALA A 400 -38.53 -20.19 -16.84
CA ALA A 400 -38.72 -21.63 -17.05
C ALA A 400 -40.20 -21.99 -16.79
N GLY A 401 -40.91 -22.44 -17.81
CA GLY A 401 -42.34 -22.75 -17.73
C GLY A 401 -43.28 -21.56 -17.87
N CYS A 402 -42.77 -20.33 -17.77
CA CYS A 402 -43.48 -19.05 -17.98
C CYS A 402 -42.77 -18.19 -19.00
N GLU A 403 -43.32 -17.01 -19.34
CA GLU A 403 -42.73 -16.05 -20.27
C GLU A 403 -42.78 -14.63 -19.71
N LEU A 404 -41.79 -13.78 -20.06
CA LEU A 404 -41.85 -12.33 -19.77
C LEU A 404 -42.94 -11.72 -20.64
N ALA A 405 -43.96 -11.12 -20.04
CA ALA A 405 -45.04 -10.48 -20.79
C ALA A 405 -44.63 -9.15 -21.42
N GLU A 406 -43.62 -8.46 -20.84
CA GLU A 406 -43.10 -7.20 -21.35
C GLU A 406 -41.65 -6.96 -21.00
N GLY A 407 -40.98 -6.13 -21.83
CA GLY A 407 -39.64 -5.57 -21.63
C GLY A 407 -38.48 -6.57 -21.76
N PRO A 408 -37.24 -6.09 -21.68
CA PRO A 408 -36.06 -6.91 -21.87
C PRO A 408 -35.77 -7.79 -20.63
N SER A 409 -35.05 -8.89 -20.84
CA SER A 409 -34.58 -9.76 -19.75
C SER A 409 -33.46 -9.12 -18.91
N ARG A 410 -32.79 -8.08 -19.40
CA ARG A 410 -31.79 -7.31 -18.65
C ARG A 410 -32.37 -5.95 -18.26
N ARG A 411 -32.47 -5.67 -16.96
CA ARG A 411 -33.07 -4.46 -16.39
C ARG A 411 -32.01 -3.68 -15.59
N PRO A 412 -31.81 -2.38 -15.83
CA PRO A 412 -30.90 -1.56 -15.04
C PRO A 412 -31.47 -1.32 -13.63
N LEU A 413 -30.61 -1.43 -12.62
CA LEU A 413 -30.91 -1.10 -11.22
C LEU A 413 -30.25 0.23 -10.79
N GLY A 414 -29.19 0.65 -11.49
CA GLY A 414 -28.38 1.77 -11.06
C GLY A 414 -27.30 1.41 -10.03
N HIS A 415 -26.69 2.42 -9.45
CA HIS A 415 -25.84 2.25 -8.29
C HIS A 415 -26.66 2.37 -7.01
N LEU A 416 -26.37 1.54 -6.03
CA LEU A 416 -26.97 1.59 -4.70
C LEU A 416 -25.98 2.18 -3.72
N GLU A 417 -26.41 3.16 -2.93
CA GLU A 417 -25.58 3.73 -1.88
C GLU A 417 -25.42 2.73 -0.72
N GLY A 418 -24.32 2.87 0.05
CA GLY A 418 -24.13 2.17 1.30
C GLY A 418 -24.62 3.00 2.49
N TRP A 419 -24.60 2.41 3.69
CA TRP A 419 -24.98 3.12 4.91
C TRP A 419 -23.84 3.95 5.51
N GLY A 420 -22.58 3.70 5.09
CA GLY A 420 -21.39 4.41 5.59
C GLY A 420 -21.21 5.75 4.90
N ARG A 421 -20.78 6.76 5.69
CA ARG A 421 -20.56 8.12 5.20
C ARG A 421 -19.13 8.62 5.39
N GLY A 422 -18.27 7.80 5.98
CA GLY A 422 -16.96 8.23 6.46
C GLY A 422 -17.06 9.20 7.65
N VAL A 423 -15.93 9.76 8.04
CA VAL A 423 -15.86 10.83 9.04
C VAL A 423 -16.15 12.14 8.34
N GLY A 424 -17.35 12.67 8.54
CA GLY A 424 -17.70 14.02 8.12
C GLY A 424 -17.15 15.09 9.07
N ASP A 425 -17.32 16.36 8.71
CA ASP A 425 -17.11 17.41 9.69
C ASP A 425 -18.22 17.32 10.77
N GLY A 426 -17.80 17.36 12.04
CA GLY A 426 -18.73 17.20 13.17
C GLY A 426 -19.87 18.25 13.20
N THR A 427 -19.66 19.39 12.58
CA THR A 427 -20.66 20.48 12.44
C THR A 427 -21.82 20.05 11.55
N GLY A 428 -21.53 19.40 10.41
CA GLY A 428 -22.55 18.86 9.51
C GLY A 428 -23.44 17.83 10.22
N ALA A 429 -22.85 16.90 10.97
CA ALA A 429 -23.59 15.90 11.75
C ALA A 429 -24.49 16.53 12.82
N LEU A 430 -24.10 17.65 13.40
CA LEU A 430 -24.89 18.36 14.43
C LEU A 430 -26.12 19.07 13.81
N TYR A 431 -25.95 19.71 12.67
CA TYR A 431 -27.01 20.52 12.07
C TYR A 431 -27.90 19.75 11.09
N TYR A 432 -27.40 18.67 10.50
CA TYR A 432 -28.11 17.88 9.49
C TYR A 432 -28.11 16.39 9.81
N PRO A 433 -28.76 15.96 10.92
CA PRO A 433 -28.74 14.56 11.38
C PRO A 433 -29.72 13.67 10.61
N TYR A 434 -29.94 13.95 9.34
CA TYR A 434 -30.93 13.24 8.52
C TYR A 434 -30.29 12.12 7.68
N GLY A 435 -31.07 11.06 7.44
CA GLY A 435 -30.70 9.96 6.55
C GLY A 435 -30.69 10.38 5.08
N ALA A 436 -30.07 9.54 4.23
CA ALA A 436 -30.01 9.72 2.79
C ALA A 436 -31.27 9.22 2.03
N GLY A 437 -32.36 8.90 2.73
CA GLY A 437 -33.52 8.26 2.14
C GLY A 437 -33.25 6.79 1.83
N ASN A 438 -33.93 6.24 0.82
CA ASN A 438 -33.80 4.85 0.38
C ASN A 438 -32.82 4.65 -0.79
N THR A 439 -31.82 5.50 -0.92
CA THR A 439 -30.82 5.42 -2.02
C THR A 439 -29.99 4.13 -2.04
N GLY A 440 -30.01 3.36 -0.95
CA GLY A 440 -29.44 2.02 -0.86
C GLY A 440 -30.33 0.88 -1.38
N SER A 441 -31.50 1.22 -1.96
CA SER A 441 -32.50 0.26 -2.44
C SER A 441 -33.00 0.64 -3.83
N ALA A 442 -33.32 -0.37 -4.65
CA ALA A 442 -33.99 -0.22 -5.94
C ALA A 442 -35.12 -1.25 -6.09
N GLY A 443 -36.29 -0.81 -6.54
CA GLY A 443 -37.43 -1.67 -6.82
C GLY A 443 -37.67 -1.83 -8.33
N LEU A 444 -38.06 -3.02 -8.74
CA LEU A 444 -38.49 -3.36 -10.11
C LEU A 444 -39.80 -4.13 -10.09
N SER A 445 -40.71 -3.78 -10.99
CA SER A 445 -41.94 -4.51 -11.26
C SER A 445 -41.83 -5.22 -12.61
N ILE A 446 -42.16 -6.49 -12.66
CA ILE A 446 -42.02 -7.38 -13.82
C ILE A 446 -43.36 -8.10 -14.02
N VAL A 447 -43.85 -8.15 -15.25
CA VAL A 447 -45.04 -8.93 -15.58
C VAL A 447 -44.61 -10.22 -16.29
N VAL A 448 -45.11 -11.34 -15.75
CA VAL A 448 -44.85 -12.70 -16.25
C VAL A 448 -46.18 -13.37 -16.61
N LYS A 449 -46.18 -14.13 -17.68
CA LYS A 449 -47.34 -14.91 -18.11
C LYS A 449 -47.08 -16.39 -17.97
N GLY A 450 -48.06 -17.11 -17.42
CA GLY A 450 -47.99 -18.56 -17.13
C GLY A 450 -47.35 -18.87 -15.78
N ALA A 451 -47.55 -20.12 -15.34
CA ALA A 451 -46.97 -20.67 -14.12
C ALA A 451 -45.58 -21.26 -14.41
N GLY A 452 -44.64 -21.08 -13.47
CA GLY A 452 -43.28 -21.57 -13.64
C GLY A 452 -42.30 -20.88 -12.68
N THR A 453 -41.05 -20.83 -13.05
CA THR A 453 -39.98 -20.21 -12.22
C THR A 453 -39.38 -19.00 -12.96
N LEU A 454 -39.29 -17.85 -12.28
CA LEU A 454 -38.54 -16.69 -12.70
C LEU A 454 -37.20 -16.66 -11.97
N GLY A 455 -36.11 -17.02 -12.66
CA GLY A 455 -34.74 -16.84 -12.15
C GLY A 455 -34.33 -15.36 -12.26
N ALA A 456 -33.96 -14.76 -11.16
CA ALA A 456 -33.50 -13.37 -11.08
C ALA A 456 -32.04 -13.35 -10.62
N THR A 457 -31.15 -12.67 -11.38
CA THR A 457 -29.72 -12.56 -11.03
C THR A 457 -29.29 -11.10 -11.04
N ILE A 458 -28.92 -10.58 -9.87
CA ILE A 458 -28.29 -9.27 -9.74
C ILE A 458 -26.82 -9.42 -10.15
N ARG A 459 -26.32 -8.51 -11.01
CA ARG A 459 -24.93 -8.53 -11.48
C ARG A 459 -24.28 -7.17 -11.51
N SER A 460 -23.00 -7.13 -11.21
CA SER A 460 -22.03 -6.11 -11.62
C SER A 460 -20.61 -6.66 -11.54
N CYS A 461 -19.66 -5.98 -12.17
CA CYS A 461 -18.24 -6.35 -12.10
C CYS A 461 -17.67 -6.24 -10.67
N ARG A 462 -18.22 -5.36 -9.83
CA ARG A 462 -17.81 -5.16 -8.42
C ARG A 462 -18.38 -6.19 -7.47
N ILE A 463 -19.67 -6.49 -7.61
CA ILE A 463 -20.41 -7.32 -6.65
C ILE A 463 -20.36 -8.81 -7.04
N GLY A 464 -20.07 -9.08 -8.31
CA GLY A 464 -20.24 -10.40 -8.87
C GLY A 464 -21.70 -10.69 -9.19
N SER A 465 -22.25 -11.81 -8.71
CA SER A 465 -23.65 -12.20 -8.97
C SER A 465 -24.34 -12.75 -7.73
N VAL A 466 -25.59 -12.32 -7.54
CA VAL A 466 -26.52 -12.83 -6.51
C VAL A 466 -27.76 -13.36 -7.21
N HIS A 467 -28.17 -14.59 -6.95
CA HIS A 467 -29.26 -15.27 -7.64
C HIS A 467 -30.40 -15.62 -6.70
N ALA A 468 -31.62 -15.56 -7.23
CA ALA A 468 -32.84 -16.06 -6.57
C ALA A 468 -33.80 -16.68 -7.61
N ASP A 469 -34.44 -17.78 -7.26
CA ASP A 469 -35.55 -18.36 -7.99
C ASP A 469 -36.86 -17.95 -7.35
N ILE A 470 -37.82 -17.51 -8.15
CA ILE A 470 -39.13 -17.01 -7.74
C ILE A 470 -40.19 -17.86 -8.40
N GLU A 471 -41.00 -18.57 -7.61
CA GLU A 471 -42.09 -19.40 -8.09
C GLU A 471 -43.27 -18.53 -8.49
N ILE A 472 -43.83 -18.79 -9.70
CA ILE A 472 -44.95 -18.08 -10.29
C ILE A 472 -46.15 -19.01 -10.40
N GLY A 473 -47.26 -18.60 -9.84
CA GLY A 473 -48.56 -19.36 -9.97
C GLY A 473 -48.64 -20.63 -9.15
N GLY A 474 -47.84 -20.73 -8.03
CA GLY A 474 -47.92 -21.83 -7.06
C GLY A 474 -49.02 -21.65 -6.04
#